data_25f443474562c40e52e08d345e9aa076
#
_entry.id   25f443474562c40e52e08d345e9aa076
#
_cell.length_a   1.000
_cell.length_b   1.000
_cell.length_c   1.000
_cell.angle_alpha   90.00
_cell.angle_beta   90.00
_cell.angle_gamma   90.00
#
_symmetry.space_group_name_H-M   'P 1'
#
loop_
_entity.id
_entity.type
_entity.pdbx_description
1 polymer ?
#
loop_
_entity_poly.entity_id
_entity_poly.type
_entity_poly.pdbx_seq_one_letter_code
_entity_poly.pdbx_strand_id
1 'polypeptide(L)'
;MKTESEAALTPADRHLVGLAREVCPGFAPGEVVYRSRTSLVVGGTLDGVEALAKVRTPDWRRQCLREIDTYDLFDAVPPPVPVPRRFASDKERAVLVMERLAGEVLAPDRFPVTPVSPKDLAGVLAAVERLRHWRPAPAEGWSVDYRGMLDGVRAQGVFDDEHWTSLLRLLELSGPPREFGHGDLVLANVVRSRGREVLIDWASSALYLPCLDLAQLWMLLGDVPGARARIEVAVAERADERDGMMPFLVNLTLLLYRERRAHRRFTDDASRARAVRLDAAWELTRHRVRQCLATAG
;
A
#
# COMPACT_ATOMS: atom_id res chain seq x y z
N MET A 1 -14.95 13.89 -4.60
CA MET A 1 -15.69 12.61 -4.67
C MET A 1 -17.16 12.94 -4.40
N LYS A 2 -18.11 12.55 -5.28
CA LYS A 2 -19.54 12.80 -5.03
C LYS A 2 -20.03 11.77 -4.01
N THR A 3 -20.55 12.22 -2.89
CA THR A 3 -21.22 11.39 -1.88
C THR A 3 -22.65 11.09 -2.36
N GLU A 4 -23.03 9.81 -2.37
CA GLU A 4 -24.39 9.38 -2.69
C GLU A 4 -25.16 9.14 -1.38
N SER A 5 -26.36 9.66 -1.29
CA SER A 5 -27.28 9.46 -0.14
C SER A 5 -27.69 7.97 -0.04
N GLU A 6 -28.05 7.50 1.16
CA GLU A 6 -28.58 6.14 1.42
C GLU A 6 -29.77 5.78 0.49
N ALA A 7 -30.54 6.77 0.05
CA ALA A 7 -31.64 6.60 -0.90
C ALA A 7 -31.20 6.09 -2.29
N ALA A 8 -29.91 6.23 -2.65
CA ALA A 8 -29.33 5.78 -3.93
C ALA A 8 -28.70 4.37 -3.85
N LEU A 9 -28.83 3.66 -2.71
CA LEU A 9 -28.24 2.33 -2.52
C LEU A 9 -28.97 1.28 -3.37
N THR A 10 -28.19 0.44 -4.04
CA THR A 10 -28.71 -0.77 -4.68
C THR A 10 -29.19 -1.78 -3.62
N PRO A 11 -29.99 -2.80 -3.98
CA PRO A 11 -30.33 -3.88 -3.06
C PRO A 11 -29.12 -4.59 -2.45
N ALA A 12 -28.05 -4.77 -3.25
CA ALA A 12 -26.80 -5.37 -2.79
C ALA A 12 -26.09 -4.46 -1.76
N ASP A 13 -26.05 -3.13 -1.98
CA ASP A 13 -25.47 -2.20 -1.02
C ASP A 13 -26.25 -2.17 0.30
N ARG A 14 -27.59 -2.21 0.23
CA ARG A 14 -28.43 -2.29 1.45
C ARG A 14 -28.13 -3.55 2.27
N HIS A 15 -27.88 -4.68 1.60
CA HIS A 15 -27.45 -5.89 2.30
C HIS A 15 -26.10 -5.68 2.99
N LEU A 16 -25.11 -5.11 2.31
CA LEU A 16 -23.78 -4.85 2.88
C LEU A 16 -23.86 -3.85 4.05
N VAL A 17 -24.68 -2.81 3.95
CA VAL A 17 -24.95 -1.88 5.07
C VAL A 17 -25.62 -2.60 6.24
N GLY A 18 -26.54 -3.53 5.96
CA GLY A 18 -27.15 -4.39 6.97
C GLY A 18 -26.11 -5.18 7.78
N LEU A 19 -25.13 -5.78 7.10
CA LEU A 19 -24.02 -6.50 7.75
C LEU A 19 -23.21 -5.58 8.68
N ALA A 20 -22.96 -4.33 8.28
CA ALA A 20 -22.26 -3.37 9.13
C ALA A 20 -23.05 -3.06 10.42
N ARG A 21 -24.37 -2.93 10.33
CA ARG A 21 -25.26 -2.74 11.51
C ARG A 21 -25.31 -3.97 12.43
N GLU A 22 -25.28 -5.16 11.86
CA GLU A 22 -25.23 -6.40 12.65
C GLU A 22 -23.91 -6.52 13.44
N VAL A 23 -22.78 -6.13 12.82
CA VAL A 23 -21.45 -6.19 13.45
C VAL A 23 -21.26 -5.04 14.45
N CYS A 24 -21.87 -3.89 14.19
CA CYS A 24 -21.78 -2.72 15.04
C CYS A 24 -23.18 -2.08 15.21
N PRO A 25 -24.01 -2.57 16.15
CA PRO A 25 -25.43 -2.15 16.28
C PRO A 25 -25.65 -0.64 16.49
N GLY A 26 -24.68 0.06 17.09
CA GLY A 26 -24.74 1.53 17.27
C GLY A 26 -24.34 2.31 16.01
N PHE A 27 -23.88 1.65 14.94
CA PHE A 27 -23.52 2.34 13.71
C PHE A 27 -24.76 2.83 12.95
N ALA A 28 -24.88 4.15 12.81
CA ALA A 28 -25.90 4.82 12.02
C ALA A 28 -25.30 5.18 10.64
N PRO A 29 -25.56 4.40 9.57
CA PRO A 29 -25.00 4.68 8.25
C PRO A 29 -25.61 5.96 7.66
N GLY A 30 -24.81 6.68 6.91
CA GLY A 30 -25.16 7.90 6.19
C GLY A 30 -24.92 7.77 4.69
N GLU A 31 -23.85 8.36 4.19
CA GLU A 31 -23.50 8.44 2.78
C GLU A 31 -22.55 7.33 2.32
N VAL A 32 -22.64 6.94 1.04
CA VAL A 32 -21.61 6.12 0.42
C VAL A 32 -20.40 7.00 0.12
N VAL A 33 -19.30 6.73 0.81
CA VAL A 33 -18.02 7.44 0.63
C VAL A 33 -17.25 6.91 -0.57
N TYR A 34 -17.28 5.58 -0.74
CA TYR A 34 -16.57 4.93 -1.85
C TYR A 34 -17.26 3.64 -2.24
N ARG A 35 -17.36 3.39 -3.53
CA ARG A 35 -17.87 2.16 -4.10
C ARG A 35 -16.92 1.67 -5.18
N SER A 36 -16.54 0.41 -5.10
CA SER A 36 -15.85 -0.29 -6.16
C SER A 36 -16.53 -1.64 -6.43
N ARG A 37 -16.02 -2.38 -7.39
CA ARG A 37 -16.46 -3.76 -7.62
C ARG A 37 -16.13 -4.70 -6.45
N THR A 38 -15.26 -4.29 -5.55
CA THR A 38 -14.64 -5.13 -4.50
C THR A 38 -15.02 -4.72 -3.08
N SER A 39 -15.50 -3.48 -2.89
CA SER A 39 -15.81 -2.95 -1.56
C SER A 39 -16.82 -1.83 -1.62
N LEU A 40 -17.60 -1.72 -0.54
CA LEU A 40 -18.44 -0.60 -0.21
C LEU A 40 -17.89 0.05 1.06
N VAL A 41 -17.69 1.37 1.03
CA VAL A 41 -17.33 2.17 2.20
C VAL A 41 -18.44 3.16 2.47
N VAL A 42 -19.04 3.05 3.64
CA VAL A 42 -20.18 3.87 4.07
C VAL A 42 -19.73 4.73 5.23
N GLY A 43 -19.92 6.05 5.10
CA GLY A 43 -19.79 7.00 6.20
C GLY A 43 -21.01 6.94 7.09
N GLY A 44 -20.86 7.36 8.33
CA GLY A 44 -21.93 7.41 9.30
C GLY A 44 -21.42 7.84 10.67
N THR A 45 -22.18 7.53 11.70
CA THR A 45 -21.80 7.84 13.09
C THR A 45 -21.94 6.60 13.97
N LEU A 46 -21.12 6.52 15.00
CA LEU A 46 -21.23 5.58 16.11
C LEU A 46 -21.25 6.38 17.42
N ASP A 47 -22.39 6.38 18.11
CA ASP A 47 -22.59 7.15 19.35
C ASP A 47 -22.20 8.64 19.21
N GLY A 48 -22.53 9.23 18.05
CA GLY A 48 -22.24 10.64 17.72
C GLY A 48 -20.80 10.90 17.24
N VAL A 49 -19.97 9.87 17.14
CA VAL A 49 -18.60 9.97 16.60
C VAL A 49 -18.62 9.59 15.11
N GLU A 50 -17.96 10.37 14.26
CA GLU A 50 -17.79 10.06 12.83
C GLU A 50 -17.13 8.69 12.62
N ALA A 51 -17.76 7.84 11.83
CA ALA A 51 -17.33 6.47 11.57
C ALA A 51 -17.40 6.09 10.09
N LEU A 52 -16.64 5.09 9.71
CA LEU A 52 -16.67 4.43 8.41
C LEU A 52 -16.91 2.93 8.61
N ALA A 53 -17.83 2.37 7.84
CA ALA A 53 -17.96 0.92 7.69
C ALA A 53 -17.41 0.52 6.31
N LYS A 54 -16.42 -0.37 6.30
CA LYS A 54 -15.82 -0.98 5.11
C LYS A 54 -16.30 -2.43 5.02
N VAL A 55 -17.04 -2.74 3.96
CA VAL A 55 -17.59 -4.09 3.71
C VAL A 55 -17.08 -4.56 2.37
N ARG A 56 -16.50 -5.76 2.32
CA ARG A 56 -15.97 -6.33 1.09
C ARG A 56 -16.87 -7.41 0.52
N THR A 57 -16.90 -7.48 -0.81
CA THR A 57 -17.59 -8.58 -1.51
C THR A 57 -16.86 -9.91 -1.29
N PRO A 58 -17.54 -11.06 -1.42
CA PRO A 58 -16.95 -12.38 -1.18
C PRO A 58 -15.63 -12.63 -1.92
N ASP A 59 -15.53 -12.19 -3.18
CA ASP A 59 -14.34 -12.37 -4.02
C ASP A 59 -13.09 -11.65 -3.48
N TRP A 60 -13.28 -10.63 -2.63
CA TRP A 60 -12.22 -9.80 -2.04
C TRP A 60 -12.12 -9.92 -0.52
N ARG A 61 -12.73 -10.96 0.03
CA ARG A 61 -12.72 -11.25 1.46
C ARG A 61 -11.31 -11.32 2.04
N ARG A 62 -10.35 -11.90 1.30
CA ARG A 62 -8.97 -12.05 1.77
C ARG A 62 -8.32 -10.71 2.17
N GLN A 63 -8.54 -9.63 1.40
CA GLN A 63 -8.01 -8.31 1.73
C GLN A 63 -8.66 -7.72 2.99
N CYS A 64 -9.97 -7.96 3.19
CA CYS A 64 -10.62 -7.55 4.43
C CYS A 64 -10.07 -8.31 5.64
N LEU A 65 -9.89 -9.62 5.51
CA LEU A 65 -9.31 -10.44 6.57
C LEU A 65 -7.91 -9.95 6.92
N ARG A 66 -7.07 -9.66 5.92
CA ARG A 66 -5.74 -9.09 6.15
C ARG A 66 -5.80 -7.75 6.88
N GLU A 67 -6.72 -6.87 6.50
CA GLU A 67 -6.88 -5.57 7.16
C GLU A 67 -7.34 -5.75 8.62
N ILE A 68 -8.31 -6.64 8.89
CA ILE A 68 -8.75 -6.97 10.25
C ILE A 68 -7.62 -7.59 11.08
N ASP A 69 -6.87 -8.55 10.52
CA ASP A 69 -5.70 -9.16 11.17
C ASP A 69 -4.65 -8.10 11.53
N THR A 70 -4.49 -7.08 10.68
CA THR A 70 -3.58 -5.96 10.95
C THR A 70 -4.05 -5.13 12.12
N TYR A 71 -5.36 -4.84 12.21
CA TYR A 71 -5.92 -4.15 13.38
C TYR A 71 -5.85 -5.01 14.65
N ASP A 72 -6.00 -6.34 14.56
CA ASP A 72 -5.77 -7.25 15.68
C ASP A 72 -4.31 -7.14 16.18
N LEU A 73 -3.37 -7.04 15.24
CA LEU A 73 -1.95 -6.84 15.56
C LEU A 73 -1.69 -5.46 16.20
N PHE A 74 -2.36 -4.40 15.72
CA PHE A 74 -2.25 -3.04 16.28
C PHE A 74 -2.81 -2.93 17.68
N ASP A 75 -3.87 -3.67 17.99
CA ASP A 75 -4.43 -3.73 19.35
C ASP A 75 -3.51 -4.47 20.31
N ALA A 76 -2.82 -5.53 19.84
CA ALA A 76 -1.87 -6.28 20.62
C ALA A 76 -0.54 -5.53 20.83
N VAL A 77 -0.05 -4.87 19.78
CA VAL A 77 1.22 -4.11 19.78
C VAL A 77 0.97 -2.81 19.02
N PRO A 78 0.78 -1.67 19.71
CA PRO A 78 0.50 -0.40 19.07
C PRO A 78 1.54 -0.04 18.00
N PRO A 79 1.10 0.36 16.79
CA PRO A 79 2.01 0.77 15.74
C PRO A 79 2.66 2.13 16.06
N PRO A 80 3.89 2.38 15.61
CA PRO A 80 4.60 3.63 15.88
C PRO A 80 4.12 4.80 14.99
N VAL A 81 3.04 4.60 14.23
CA VAL A 81 2.42 5.57 13.34
C VAL A 81 0.94 5.72 13.68
N PRO A 82 0.36 6.91 13.48
CA PRO A 82 -1.08 7.08 13.66
C PRO A 82 -1.88 6.22 12.68
N VAL A 83 -2.92 5.57 13.18
CA VAL A 83 -3.89 4.78 12.41
C VAL A 83 -5.31 5.11 12.88
N PRO A 84 -6.36 4.93 12.07
CA PRO A 84 -7.74 5.07 12.53
C PRO A 84 -8.04 4.10 13.66
N ARG A 85 -8.83 4.53 14.64
CA ARG A 85 -9.32 3.64 15.69
C ARG A 85 -10.33 2.65 15.12
N ARG A 86 -10.15 1.35 15.38
CA ARG A 86 -11.15 0.34 15.10
C ARG A 86 -12.26 0.41 16.15
N PHE A 87 -13.52 0.33 15.73
CA PHE A 87 -14.68 0.24 16.61
C PHE A 87 -15.20 -1.19 16.68
N ALA A 88 -15.36 -1.87 15.54
CA ALA A 88 -15.81 -3.25 15.45
C ALA A 88 -15.26 -3.93 14.19
N SER A 89 -15.19 -5.24 14.19
CA SER A 89 -14.87 -6.02 13.00
C SER A 89 -15.43 -7.43 13.09
N ASP A 90 -15.72 -8.03 11.93
CA ASP A 90 -16.16 -9.42 11.80
C ASP A 90 -15.49 -10.04 10.58
N LYS A 91 -14.68 -11.07 10.80
CA LYS A 91 -13.96 -11.79 9.74
C LYS A 91 -14.90 -12.65 8.89
N GLU A 92 -15.95 -13.20 9.49
CA GLU A 92 -16.90 -14.06 8.76
C GLU A 92 -17.75 -13.22 7.80
N ARG A 93 -18.15 -12.03 8.20
CA ARG A 93 -18.93 -11.10 7.39
C ARG A 93 -18.08 -10.17 6.53
N ALA A 94 -16.76 -10.18 6.70
CA ALA A 94 -15.80 -9.29 6.05
C ALA A 94 -16.16 -7.80 6.24
N VAL A 95 -16.44 -7.42 7.48
CA VAL A 95 -16.82 -6.07 7.90
C VAL A 95 -15.77 -5.48 8.83
N LEU A 96 -15.43 -4.22 8.61
CA LEU A 96 -14.57 -3.43 9.49
C LEU A 96 -15.22 -2.05 9.70
N VAL A 97 -15.47 -1.68 10.96
CA VAL A 97 -15.99 -0.37 11.35
C VAL A 97 -14.90 0.37 12.11
N MET A 98 -14.58 1.58 11.65
CA MET A 98 -13.46 2.37 12.14
C MET A 98 -13.77 3.86 12.20
N GLU A 99 -12.92 4.63 12.86
CA GLU A 99 -12.97 6.08 12.91
C GLU A 99 -12.91 6.68 11.50
N ARG A 100 -13.82 7.63 11.23
CA ARG A 100 -13.71 8.51 10.06
C ARG A 100 -12.82 9.68 10.43
N LEU A 101 -11.66 9.75 9.79
CA LEU A 101 -10.72 10.83 10.05
C LEU A 101 -11.22 12.16 9.48
N ALA A 102 -11.20 13.20 10.31
CA ALA A 102 -11.35 14.57 9.84
C ALA A 102 -10.03 15.00 9.17
N GLY A 103 -10.05 15.19 7.86
CA GLY A 103 -8.85 15.58 7.10
C GLY A 103 -8.99 15.25 5.62
N GLU A 104 -7.89 15.45 4.90
CA GLU A 104 -7.80 15.23 3.46
C GLU A 104 -6.67 14.26 3.14
N VAL A 105 -6.85 13.42 2.10
CA VAL A 105 -5.76 12.60 1.57
C VAL A 105 -4.69 13.48 0.95
N LEU A 106 -3.43 13.08 1.06
CA LEU A 106 -2.31 13.90 0.55
C LEU A 106 -2.35 14.05 -0.98
N ALA A 107 -2.81 13.02 -1.70
CA ALA A 107 -3.13 13.10 -3.12
C ALA A 107 -4.17 12.03 -3.46
N PRO A 108 -5.26 12.37 -4.18
CA PRO A 108 -6.31 11.41 -4.52
C PRO A 108 -5.89 10.42 -5.60
N ASP A 109 -4.94 10.82 -6.45
CA ASP A 109 -4.48 10.00 -7.57
C ASP A 109 -3.35 9.06 -7.15
N ARG A 110 -3.40 7.81 -7.63
CA ARG A 110 -2.34 6.82 -7.41
C ARG A 110 -0.98 7.32 -7.92
N PHE A 111 -0.97 8.04 -9.04
CA PHE A 111 0.20 8.71 -9.60
C PHE A 111 -0.04 10.21 -9.59
N PRO A 112 0.35 10.91 -8.53
CA PRO A 112 0.11 12.34 -8.40
C PRO A 112 0.78 13.14 -9.53
N VAL A 113 0.02 14.02 -10.16
CA VAL A 113 0.52 15.01 -11.12
C VAL A 113 0.64 16.40 -10.51
N THR A 114 -0.01 16.62 -9.35
CA THR A 114 0.10 17.86 -8.57
C THR A 114 1.31 17.79 -7.65
N PRO A 115 1.98 18.93 -7.40
CA PRO A 115 3.09 18.97 -6.45
C PRO A 115 2.67 18.49 -5.06
N VAL A 116 3.42 17.53 -4.53
CA VAL A 116 3.34 17.13 -3.12
C VAL A 116 4.25 18.04 -2.32
N SER A 117 3.76 18.59 -1.22
CA SER A 117 4.60 19.52 -0.44
C SER A 117 5.82 18.79 0.13
N PRO A 118 6.99 19.43 0.19
CA PRO A 118 8.18 18.85 0.83
C PRO A 118 7.95 18.40 2.26
N LYS A 119 7.07 19.08 2.99
CA LYS A 119 6.68 18.74 4.36
C LYS A 119 5.89 17.42 4.40
N ASP A 120 4.93 17.27 3.51
CA ASP A 120 4.10 16.05 3.45
C ASP A 120 4.93 14.83 3.08
N LEU A 121 5.78 14.97 2.06
CA LEU A 121 6.69 13.89 1.70
C LEU A 121 7.63 13.52 2.86
N ALA A 122 8.16 14.51 3.58
CA ALA A 122 8.99 14.26 4.75
C ALA A 122 8.21 13.54 5.86
N GLY A 123 6.95 13.91 6.11
CA GLY A 123 6.07 13.23 7.06
C GLY A 123 5.82 11.77 6.70
N VAL A 124 5.55 11.48 5.40
CA VAL A 124 5.37 10.11 4.90
C VAL A 124 6.65 9.29 5.05
N LEU A 125 7.82 9.84 4.66
CA LEU A 125 9.11 9.15 4.82
C LEU A 125 9.43 8.87 6.29
N ALA A 126 9.14 9.82 7.19
CA ALA A 126 9.28 9.62 8.63
C ALA A 126 8.33 8.54 9.18
N ALA A 127 7.13 8.39 8.62
CA ALA A 127 6.22 7.30 8.98
C ALA A 127 6.78 5.94 8.54
N VAL A 128 7.31 5.83 7.30
CA VAL A 128 7.99 4.61 6.82
C VAL A 128 9.18 4.26 7.71
N GLU A 129 9.99 5.25 8.10
CA GLU A 129 11.15 4.99 8.96
C GLU A 129 10.75 4.53 10.37
N ARG A 130 9.67 5.06 10.94
CA ARG A 130 9.12 4.53 12.20
C ARG A 130 8.64 3.09 12.06
N LEU A 131 7.91 2.74 10.99
CA LEU A 131 7.47 1.37 10.72
C LEU A 131 8.63 0.41 10.56
N ARG A 132 9.73 0.83 9.93
CA ARG A 132 10.95 0.03 9.78
C ARG A 132 11.47 -0.51 11.10
N HIS A 133 11.38 0.25 12.19
CA HIS A 133 11.85 -0.14 13.51
C HIS A 133 10.82 -0.92 14.33
N TRP A 134 9.59 -0.98 13.88
CA TRP A 134 8.55 -1.73 14.55
C TRP A 134 8.68 -3.23 14.27
N ARG A 135 8.67 -4.02 15.34
CA ARG A 135 8.86 -5.48 15.28
C ARG A 135 7.67 -6.19 15.90
N PRO A 136 6.49 -6.14 15.25
CA PRO A 136 5.39 -6.99 15.69
C PRO A 136 5.78 -8.45 15.45
N ALA A 137 5.16 -9.36 16.22
CA ALA A 137 5.26 -10.80 15.99
C ALA A 137 3.97 -11.30 15.30
N PRO A 138 3.81 -11.07 13.99
CA PRO A 138 2.63 -11.53 13.29
C PRO A 138 2.61 -13.05 13.20
N ALA A 139 1.40 -13.61 13.05
CA ALA A 139 1.22 -15.04 12.86
C ALA A 139 1.91 -15.55 11.57
N GLU A 140 1.99 -16.86 11.40
CA GLU A 140 2.47 -17.47 10.16
C GLU A 140 1.71 -16.97 8.93
N GLY A 141 2.38 -16.94 7.77
CA GLY A 141 1.79 -16.49 6.52
C GLY A 141 1.78 -14.97 6.30
N TRP A 142 2.50 -14.21 7.15
CA TRP A 142 2.68 -12.78 6.93
C TRP A 142 3.87 -12.44 6.03
N SER A 143 4.82 -13.33 5.88
CA SER A 143 5.98 -13.11 5.00
C SER A 143 5.60 -13.27 3.53
N VAL A 144 6.06 -12.33 2.71
CA VAL A 144 5.86 -12.37 1.25
C VAL A 144 6.85 -13.36 0.62
N ASP A 145 6.35 -14.24 -0.24
CA ASP A 145 7.16 -15.16 -1.03
C ASP A 145 7.76 -14.47 -2.26
N TYR A 146 8.87 -13.80 -2.07
CA TYR A 146 9.59 -13.11 -3.15
C TYR A 146 10.14 -14.06 -4.21
N ARG A 147 10.57 -15.27 -3.80
CA ARG A 147 11.09 -16.27 -4.74
C ARG A 147 9.97 -16.71 -5.69
N GLY A 148 8.82 -17.11 -5.15
CA GLY A 148 7.67 -17.49 -5.96
C GLY A 148 7.17 -16.36 -6.85
N MET A 149 7.22 -15.09 -6.38
CA MET A 149 6.88 -13.93 -7.20
C MET A 149 7.84 -13.77 -8.39
N LEU A 150 9.16 -13.84 -8.17
CA LEU A 150 10.17 -13.75 -9.23
C LEU A 150 10.04 -14.91 -10.23
N ASP A 151 9.85 -16.14 -9.75
CA ASP A 151 9.62 -17.32 -10.59
C ASP A 151 8.38 -17.15 -11.49
N GLY A 152 7.30 -16.61 -10.92
CA GLY A 152 6.09 -16.30 -11.66
C GLY A 152 6.28 -15.25 -12.76
N VAL A 153 7.12 -14.25 -12.53
CA VAL A 153 7.45 -13.23 -13.54
C VAL A 153 8.36 -13.80 -14.62
N ARG A 154 9.34 -14.64 -14.26
CA ARG A 154 10.20 -15.34 -15.22
C ARG A 154 9.41 -16.25 -16.15
N ALA A 155 8.48 -17.01 -15.61
CA ALA A 155 7.62 -17.89 -16.38
C ALA A 155 6.78 -17.18 -17.47
N GLN A 156 6.63 -15.85 -17.36
CA GLN A 156 5.99 -15.00 -18.35
C GLN A 156 6.96 -14.41 -19.39
N GLY A 157 8.24 -14.82 -19.38
CA GLY A 157 9.26 -14.37 -20.34
C GLY A 157 9.67 -12.90 -20.17
N VAL A 158 9.49 -12.32 -18.98
CA VAL A 158 9.78 -10.89 -18.73
C VAL A 158 11.26 -10.65 -18.43
N PHE A 159 11.92 -11.63 -17.80
CA PHE A 159 13.34 -11.59 -17.48
C PHE A 159 14.14 -12.41 -18.48
N ASP A 160 15.25 -11.84 -18.99
CA ASP A 160 16.33 -12.64 -19.55
C ASP A 160 17.11 -13.35 -18.42
N ASP A 161 17.97 -14.30 -18.80
CA ASP A 161 18.69 -15.14 -17.83
C ASP A 161 19.66 -14.34 -16.97
N GLU A 162 20.29 -13.30 -17.51
CA GLU A 162 21.19 -12.41 -16.77
C GLU A 162 20.43 -11.63 -15.71
N HIS A 163 19.33 -10.99 -16.09
CA HIS A 163 18.50 -10.21 -15.16
C HIS A 163 17.89 -11.11 -14.07
N TRP A 164 17.41 -12.29 -14.45
CA TRP A 164 16.90 -13.30 -13.51
C TRP A 164 17.95 -13.68 -12.46
N THR A 165 19.16 -14.09 -12.90
CA THR A 165 20.25 -14.49 -12.01
C THR A 165 20.64 -13.34 -11.10
N SER A 166 20.71 -12.12 -11.64
CA SER A 166 21.01 -10.91 -10.87
C SER A 166 19.99 -10.64 -9.76
N LEU A 167 18.69 -10.75 -10.07
CA LEU A 167 17.64 -10.55 -9.08
C LEU A 167 17.65 -11.62 -7.98
N LEU A 168 17.91 -12.87 -8.35
CA LEU A 168 18.08 -13.95 -7.36
C LEU A 168 19.24 -13.67 -6.42
N ARG A 169 20.36 -13.22 -6.97
CA ARG A 169 21.53 -12.88 -6.15
C ARG A 169 21.25 -11.73 -5.19
N LEU A 170 20.56 -10.67 -5.66
CA LEU A 170 20.12 -9.58 -4.77
C LEU A 170 19.15 -10.08 -3.69
N LEU A 171 18.21 -10.97 -4.04
CA LEU A 171 17.28 -11.56 -3.09
C LEU A 171 18.01 -12.34 -2.00
N GLU A 172 18.97 -13.19 -2.37
CA GLU A 172 19.79 -13.95 -1.43
C GLU A 172 20.58 -13.03 -0.49
N LEU A 173 21.23 -11.99 -1.03
CA LEU A 173 21.99 -11.02 -0.25
C LEU A 173 21.09 -10.17 0.68
N SER A 174 19.86 -9.86 0.25
CA SER A 174 18.89 -9.13 1.06
C SER A 174 18.37 -9.94 2.26
N GLY A 175 18.50 -11.28 2.22
CA GLY A 175 17.95 -12.17 3.24
C GLY A 175 16.40 -12.25 3.24
N PRO A 176 15.80 -12.79 4.30
CA PRO A 176 14.35 -13.00 4.35
C PRO A 176 13.57 -11.68 4.53
N PRO A 177 12.26 -11.67 4.19
CA PRO A 177 11.34 -10.61 4.56
C PRO A 177 11.32 -10.41 6.08
N ARG A 178 11.49 -9.16 6.54
CA ARG A 178 11.63 -8.83 7.97
C ARG A 178 11.14 -7.45 8.38
N GLU A 179 10.77 -6.61 7.39
CA GLU A 179 10.27 -5.27 7.64
C GLU A 179 8.75 -5.27 7.49
N PHE A 180 8.02 -4.85 8.53
CA PHE A 180 6.59 -4.68 8.42
C PHE A 180 6.31 -3.46 7.54
N GLY A 181 5.63 -3.68 6.42
CA GLY A 181 5.29 -2.64 5.46
C GLY A 181 3.78 -2.49 5.30
N HIS A 182 3.38 -1.30 4.86
CA HIS A 182 2.00 -1.02 4.48
C HIS A 182 1.57 -1.83 3.25
N GLY A 183 2.48 -2.00 2.28
CA GLY A 183 2.29 -2.83 1.10
C GLY A 183 1.48 -2.19 -0.03
N ASP A 184 0.75 -1.12 0.25
CA ASP A 184 0.11 -0.25 -0.75
C ASP A 184 0.16 1.23 -0.32
N LEU A 185 1.36 1.71 0.00
CA LEU A 185 1.60 3.08 0.44
C LEU A 185 1.52 4.04 -0.75
N VAL A 186 0.29 4.41 -1.09
CA VAL A 186 -0.03 5.49 -2.03
C VAL A 186 -0.44 6.74 -1.24
N LEU A 187 -0.28 7.94 -1.79
CA LEU A 187 -0.65 9.16 -1.06
C LEU A 187 -2.17 9.30 -0.83
N ALA A 188 -2.98 8.57 -1.60
CA ALA A 188 -4.42 8.41 -1.34
C ALA A 188 -4.71 7.61 -0.05
N ASN A 189 -3.73 6.84 0.45
CA ASN A 189 -3.81 6.10 1.71
C ASN A 189 -3.12 6.84 2.88
N VAL A 190 -2.82 8.12 2.72
CA VAL A 190 -2.28 8.98 3.77
C VAL A 190 -3.20 10.17 3.96
N VAL A 191 -3.83 10.26 5.12
CA VAL A 191 -4.73 11.35 5.50
C VAL A 191 -3.98 12.33 6.39
N ARG A 192 -3.98 13.62 6.02
CA ARG A 192 -3.55 14.67 6.95
C ARG A 192 -4.69 14.99 7.89
N SER A 193 -4.60 14.50 9.12
CA SER A 193 -5.57 14.73 10.17
C SER A 193 -4.90 15.37 11.38
N ARG A 194 -5.43 16.50 11.84
CA ARG A 194 -4.93 17.22 13.03
C ARG A 194 -3.42 17.50 12.98
N GLY A 195 -2.89 17.82 11.77
CA GLY A 195 -1.48 18.12 11.55
C GLY A 195 -0.53 16.92 11.55
N ARG A 196 -1.06 15.69 11.47
CA ARG A 196 -0.29 14.44 11.39
C ARG A 196 -0.70 13.64 10.17
N GLU A 197 0.23 12.90 9.61
CA GLU A 197 -0.03 11.89 8.58
C GLU A 197 -0.54 10.61 9.26
N VAL A 198 -1.76 10.21 8.92
CA VAL A 198 -2.42 9.00 9.40
C VAL A 198 -2.51 8.01 8.25
N LEU A 199 -1.98 6.81 8.42
CA LEU A 199 -1.99 5.76 7.40
C LEU A 199 -3.30 4.98 7.46
N ILE A 200 -3.93 4.76 6.31
CA ILE A 200 -5.20 4.05 6.15
C ILE A 200 -5.09 2.94 5.10
N ASP A 201 -6.06 2.01 5.07
CA ASP A 201 -6.14 0.89 4.11
C ASP A 201 -4.98 -0.12 4.22
N TRP A 202 -4.91 -0.79 5.34
CA TRP A 202 -3.87 -1.76 5.68
C TRP A 202 -4.09 -3.16 5.06
N ALA A 203 -4.93 -3.28 4.04
CA ALA A 203 -5.31 -4.54 3.41
C ALA A 203 -4.15 -5.29 2.72
N SER A 204 -3.03 -4.61 2.50
CA SER A 204 -1.82 -5.16 1.87
C SER A 204 -0.64 -5.31 2.83
N SER A 205 -0.83 -5.04 4.13
CA SER A 205 0.26 -5.12 5.11
C SER A 205 0.82 -6.53 5.24
N ALA A 206 2.13 -6.64 5.35
CA ALA A 206 2.85 -7.91 5.49
C ALA A 206 4.29 -7.69 5.98
N LEU A 207 5.03 -8.77 6.19
CA LEU A 207 6.47 -8.74 6.29
C LEU A 207 7.07 -8.79 4.88
N TYR A 208 7.78 -7.75 4.54
CA TYR A 208 8.42 -7.55 3.25
C TYR A 208 9.95 -7.57 3.36
N LEU A 209 10.63 -7.67 2.23
CA LEU A 209 12.00 -7.20 2.15
C LEU A 209 12.04 -5.72 2.53
N PRO A 210 13.12 -5.24 3.15
CA PRO A 210 13.27 -3.82 3.47
C PRO A 210 13.01 -2.92 2.27
N CYS A 211 12.58 -1.69 2.52
CA CYS A 211 12.34 -0.67 1.49
C CYS A 211 11.15 -0.89 0.55
N LEU A 212 10.20 -1.79 0.80
CA LEU A 212 9.06 -1.94 -0.11
C LEU A 212 8.28 -0.63 -0.29
N ASP A 213 7.88 0.00 0.82
CA ASP A 213 7.07 1.23 0.77
C ASP A 213 7.86 2.40 0.15
N LEU A 214 9.18 2.46 0.35
CA LEU A 214 10.07 3.41 -0.34
C LEU A 214 10.12 3.15 -1.85
N ALA A 215 10.24 1.89 -2.28
CA ALA A 215 10.25 1.51 -3.69
C ALA A 215 8.91 1.86 -4.36
N GLN A 216 7.80 1.67 -3.65
CA GLN A 216 6.48 2.05 -4.15
C GLN A 216 6.36 3.58 -4.30
N LEU A 217 6.74 4.35 -3.29
CA LEU A 217 6.74 5.81 -3.37
C LEU A 217 7.66 6.31 -4.51
N TRP A 218 8.85 5.74 -4.68
CA TRP A 218 9.77 6.10 -5.76
C TRP A 218 9.16 5.92 -7.14
N MET A 219 8.46 4.79 -7.34
CA MET A 219 7.77 4.50 -8.59
C MET A 219 6.59 5.46 -8.84
N LEU A 220 5.77 5.69 -7.82
CA LEU A 220 4.52 6.45 -7.94
C LEU A 220 4.75 7.96 -8.05
N LEU A 221 5.78 8.49 -7.38
CA LEU A 221 6.10 9.92 -7.31
C LEU A 221 7.11 10.36 -8.38
N GLY A 222 7.26 9.60 -9.46
CA GLY A 222 8.20 9.91 -10.52
C GLY A 222 8.00 11.27 -11.19
N ASP A 223 6.76 11.77 -11.21
CA ASP A 223 6.39 13.06 -11.79
C ASP A 223 6.41 14.20 -10.73
N VAL A 224 6.68 13.89 -9.46
CA VAL A 224 6.77 14.88 -8.39
C VAL A 224 8.22 15.39 -8.28
N PRO A 225 8.50 16.67 -8.52
CA PRO A 225 9.87 17.21 -8.50
C PRO A 225 10.61 16.94 -7.20
N GLY A 226 11.80 16.35 -7.30
CA GLY A 226 12.68 16.08 -6.16
C GLY A 226 12.26 14.90 -5.26
N ALA A 227 11.09 14.27 -5.49
CA ALA A 227 10.62 13.17 -4.66
C ALA A 227 11.56 11.96 -4.71
N ARG A 228 11.94 11.51 -5.92
CA ARG A 228 12.85 10.38 -6.08
C ARG A 228 14.20 10.58 -5.38
N ALA A 229 14.79 11.77 -5.50
CA ALA A 229 16.06 12.08 -4.86
C ALA A 229 15.96 11.97 -3.32
N ARG A 230 14.88 12.46 -2.72
CA ARG A 230 14.65 12.33 -1.28
C ARG A 230 14.45 10.89 -0.83
N ILE A 231 13.73 10.09 -1.63
CA ILE A 231 13.52 8.67 -1.34
C ILE A 231 14.85 7.92 -1.47
N GLU A 232 15.66 8.23 -2.47
CA GLU A 232 17.00 7.63 -2.65
C GLU A 232 17.94 7.96 -1.48
N VAL A 233 17.86 9.18 -0.94
CA VAL A 233 18.56 9.53 0.31
C VAL A 233 18.10 8.65 1.46
N ALA A 234 16.79 8.49 1.67
CA ALA A 234 16.25 7.63 2.72
C ALA A 234 16.65 6.15 2.56
N VAL A 235 16.85 5.66 1.33
CA VAL A 235 17.40 4.33 1.06
C VAL A 235 18.89 4.27 1.39
N ALA A 236 19.66 5.28 1.01
CA ALA A 236 21.10 5.34 1.23
C ALA A 236 21.50 5.55 2.70
N GLU A 237 20.66 6.19 3.50
CA GLU A 237 20.84 6.36 4.95
C GLU A 237 20.73 5.05 5.74
N ARG A 238 20.28 3.97 5.11
CA ARG A 238 20.27 2.65 5.73
C ARG A 238 21.70 2.11 5.80
N ALA A 239 22.16 1.82 7.01
CA ALA A 239 23.56 1.53 7.32
C ALA A 239 24.15 0.27 6.63
N ASP A 240 23.28 -0.62 6.13
CA ASP A 240 23.67 -1.86 5.44
C ASP A 240 22.96 -1.90 4.07
N GLU A 241 23.73 -2.19 3.01
CA GLU A 241 23.19 -2.40 1.66
C GLU A 241 22.09 -3.49 1.63
N ARG A 242 22.18 -4.48 2.53
CA ARG A 242 21.16 -5.52 2.71
C ARG A 242 19.81 -4.99 3.22
N ASP A 243 19.81 -3.84 3.91
CA ASP A 243 18.62 -3.15 4.36
C ASP A 243 18.22 -1.99 3.44
N GLY A 244 19.11 -1.59 2.53
CA GLY A 244 18.96 -0.44 1.65
C GLY A 244 18.77 -0.81 0.18
N MET A 245 19.80 -0.59 -0.62
CA MET A 245 19.70 -0.62 -2.10
C MET A 245 19.33 -2.00 -2.67
N MET A 246 19.86 -3.10 -2.12
CA MET A 246 19.60 -4.44 -2.67
C MET A 246 18.10 -4.81 -2.60
N PRO A 247 17.44 -4.82 -1.40
CA PRO A 247 16.02 -5.11 -1.32
C PRO A 247 15.15 -4.04 -1.99
N PHE A 248 15.57 -2.77 -2.02
CA PHE A 248 14.89 -1.72 -2.76
C PHE A 248 14.78 -2.07 -4.25
N LEU A 249 15.85 -2.52 -4.88
CA LEU A 249 15.87 -2.88 -6.31
C LEU A 249 15.01 -4.13 -6.61
N VAL A 250 15.00 -5.13 -5.73
CA VAL A 250 14.12 -6.29 -5.87
C VAL A 250 12.65 -5.87 -5.79
N ASN A 251 12.29 -5.08 -4.77
CA ASN A 251 10.94 -4.55 -4.60
C ASN A 251 10.53 -3.71 -5.80
N LEU A 252 11.38 -2.77 -6.22
CA LEU A 252 11.09 -1.86 -7.34
C LEU A 252 10.88 -2.61 -8.64
N THR A 253 11.66 -3.66 -8.91
CA THR A 253 11.50 -4.51 -10.09
C THR A 253 10.11 -5.17 -10.12
N LEU A 254 9.68 -5.77 -9.02
CA LEU A 254 8.38 -6.43 -8.93
C LEU A 254 7.22 -5.43 -9.01
N LEU A 255 7.35 -4.26 -8.37
CA LEU A 255 6.35 -3.19 -8.44
C LEU A 255 6.22 -2.63 -9.86
N LEU A 256 7.34 -2.33 -10.53
CA LEU A 256 7.35 -1.85 -11.91
C LEU A 256 6.75 -2.88 -12.86
N TYR A 257 7.07 -4.16 -12.70
CA TYR A 257 6.44 -5.23 -13.48
C TYR A 257 4.92 -5.20 -13.34
N ARG A 258 4.42 -5.15 -12.10
CA ARG A 258 2.98 -5.12 -11.81
C ARG A 258 2.28 -3.93 -12.46
N GLU A 259 2.83 -2.73 -12.30
CA GLU A 259 2.25 -1.50 -12.83
C GLU A 259 2.33 -1.43 -14.36
N ARG A 260 3.46 -1.81 -14.97
CA ARG A 260 3.60 -1.90 -16.44
C ARG A 260 2.55 -2.83 -17.03
N ARG A 261 2.33 -4.00 -16.42
CA ARG A 261 1.32 -4.97 -16.88
C ARG A 261 -0.09 -4.41 -16.76
N ALA A 262 -0.39 -3.68 -15.69
CA ALA A 262 -1.69 -3.05 -15.50
C ALA A 262 -1.94 -1.96 -16.54
N HIS A 263 -0.98 -1.07 -16.79
CA HIS A 263 -1.12 0.07 -17.69
C HIS A 263 -1.14 -0.29 -19.19
N ARG A 264 -0.51 -1.39 -19.58
CA ARG A 264 -0.59 -1.90 -20.97
C ARG A 264 -2.00 -2.32 -21.42
N ARG A 265 -2.94 -2.45 -20.49
CA ARG A 265 -4.35 -2.78 -20.78
C ARG A 265 -5.22 -1.57 -21.11
N PHE A 266 -4.71 -0.36 -20.87
CA PHE A 266 -5.45 0.87 -21.10
C PHE A 266 -4.93 1.58 -22.35
N THR A 267 -5.83 2.23 -23.09
CA THR A 267 -5.55 2.84 -24.39
C THR A 267 -5.68 4.37 -24.40
N ASP A 268 -6.03 4.97 -23.25
CA ASP A 268 -6.11 6.42 -23.12
C ASP A 268 -4.71 7.07 -23.07
N ASP A 269 -4.65 8.37 -23.41
CA ASP A 269 -3.38 9.10 -23.52
C ASP A 269 -2.60 9.17 -22.21
N ALA A 270 -3.28 9.34 -21.08
CA ALA A 270 -2.65 9.39 -19.77
C ALA A 270 -1.99 8.05 -19.40
N SER A 271 -2.68 6.94 -19.68
CA SER A 271 -2.13 5.58 -19.47
C SER A 271 -0.97 5.29 -20.41
N ARG A 272 -1.02 5.74 -21.68
CA ARG A 272 0.11 5.61 -22.62
C ARG A 272 1.33 6.39 -22.15
N ALA A 273 1.16 7.65 -21.76
CA ALA A 273 2.24 8.48 -21.22
C ALA A 273 2.86 7.85 -19.96
N ARG A 274 2.03 7.28 -19.10
CA ARG A 274 2.48 6.57 -17.88
C ARG A 274 3.25 5.30 -18.22
N ALA A 275 2.79 4.52 -19.20
CA ALA A 275 3.49 3.32 -19.65
C ALA A 275 4.93 3.65 -20.13
N VAL A 276 5.11 4.73 -20.88
CA VAL A 276 6.46 5.19 -21.31
C VAL A 276 7.36 5.50 -20.13
N ARG A 277 6.83 6.19 -19.10
CA ARG A 277 7.61 6.50 -17.88
C ARG A 277 7.95 5.27 -17.06
N LEU A 278 7.02 4.32 -16.97
CA LEU A 278 7.26 3.05 -16.29
C LEU A 278 8.28 2.20 -17.05
N ASP A 279 8.28 2.23 -18.37
CA ASP A 279 9.29 1.55 -19.19
C ASP A 279 10.68 2.17 -19.00
N ALA A 280 10.79 3.50 -18.97
CA ALA A 280 12.05 4.18 -18.67
C ALA A 280 12.55 3.85 -17.25
N ALA A 281 11.66 3.84 -16.24
CA ALA A 281 12.00 3.45 -14.88
C ALA A 281 12.44 1.98 -14.79
N TRP A 282 11.84 1.10 -15.57
CA TRP A 282 12.22 -0.29 -15.68
C TRP A 282 13.66 -0.47 -16.20
N GLU A 283 14.03 0.20 -17.31
CA GLU A 283 15.38 0.11 -17.86
C GLU A 283 16.43 0.70 -16.91
N LEU A 284 16.10 1.82 -16.24
CA LEU A 284 16.96 2.37 -15.20
C LEU A 284 17.18 1.37 -14.04
N THR A 285 16.11 0.70 -13.61
CA THR A 285 16.19 -0.29 -12.53
C THR A 285 17.04 -1.49 -12.94
N ARG A 286 16.90 -2.01 -14.16
CA ARG A 286 17.73 -3.08 -14.69
C ARG A 286 19.22 -2.71 -14.68
N HIS A 287 19.54 -1.48 -15.10
CA HIS A 287 20.91 -0.98 -15.07
C HIS A 287 21.46 -0.93 -13.63
N ARG A 288 20.66 -0.39 -12.68
CA ARG A 288 21.04 -0.29 -11.27
C ARG A 288 21.23 -1.68 -10.60
N VAL A 289 20.43 -2.68 -10.97
CA VAL A 289 20.61 -4.07 -10.50
C VAL A 289 22.01 -4.59 -10.87
N ARG A 290 22.44 -4.39 -12.12
CA ARG A 290 23.80 -4.79 -12.57
C ARG A 290 24.89 -4.03 -11.83
N GLN A 291 24.75 -2.72 -11.68
CA GLN A 291 25.72 -1.89 -10.94
C GLN A 291 25.84 -2.31 -9.47
N CYS A 292 24.74 -2.55 -8.79
CA CYS A 292 24.72 -2.95 -7.38
C CYS A 292 25.47 -4.26 -7.15
N LEU A 293 25.33 -5.25 -8.05
CA LEU A 293 26.06 -6.50 -7.94
C LEU A 293 27.55 -6.34 -8.24
N ALA A 294 27.93 -5.47 -9.18
CA ALA A 294 29.34 -5.21 -9.49
C ALA A 294 30.11 -4.57 -8.32
N THR A 295 29.39 -3.87 -7.42
CA THR A 295 30.00 -3.26 -6.21
C THR A 295 29.97 -4.18 -4.99
N ALA A 296 29.11 -5.20 -4.99
CA ALA A 296 28.92 -6.15 -3.88
C ALA A 296 29.84 -7.40 -3.95
N GLY A 297 30.57 -7.60 -5.06
CA GLY A 297 31.53 -8.68 -5.29
C GLY A 297 32.95 -8.19 -5.16
#